data_2462783741c5f34567c2673d104d0b5f
#
_entry.id   2462783741c5f34567c2673d104d0b5f
#
_cell.length_a   1.000
_cell.length_b   1.000
_cell.length_c   1.000
_cell.angle_alpha   90.00
_cell.angle_beta   90.00
_cell.angle_gamma   90.00
#
_symmetry.space_group_name_H-M   'P 1'
#
loop_
_entity.id
_entity.type
_entity.pdbx_description
1 polymer ?
#
loop_
_entity_poly.entity_id
_entity_poly.type
_entity_poly.pdbx_seq_one_letter_code
_entity_poly.pdbx_strand_id
1 'polypeptide(L)'
;DTECPRYARVGEDRDGGAEGGETMAVFYLRDRFELLDSGTFWISETPDNVSRGWDAACNRTVTWVELRDKSSGKEFFYFNTHLDHQGKIAREEGVKLIVTKIRQIAGKKAAVILGGDLNTSIDNPHLKPLTRLMASARDTAAETDQKGTFNGFGSAPDTIILDHLFYRGRMKCRKFVTLDGDYGAPYISDHYPIAMVFTL
;
A
#
# COMPACT_ATOMS: atom_id res chain seq x y z
N ASP A 1 -15.26 0.61 14.57
CA ASP A 1 -14.67 1.94 14.79
C ASP A 1 -14.82 2.51 16.22
N THR A 2 -15.32 1.72 17.16
CA THR A 2 -15.46 2.13 18.57
C THR A 2 -14.13 2.26 19.30
N GLU A 3 -13.10 1.48 18.89
CA GLU A 3 -11.78 1.47 19.54
C GLU A 3 -10.86 2.61 19.07
N CYS A 4 -11.05 3.11 17.83
CA CYS A 4 -10.27 4.20 17.26
C CYS A 4 -11.16 5.31 16.67
N PRO A 5 -11.93 6.05 17.49
CA PRO A 5 -12.97 6.97 17.01
C PRO A 5 -12.42 8.16 16.20
N ARG A 6 -11.15 8.50 16.37
CA ARG A 6 -10.48 9.57 15.61
C ARG A 6 -10.19 9.19 14.16
N TYR A 7 -10.26 7.90 13.83
CA TYR A 7 -9.99 7.41 12.48
C TYR A 7 -11.29 7.09 11.74
N ALA A 8 -11.26 7.34 10.44
CA ALA A 8 -12.21 6.74 9.50
C ALA A 8 -11.55 5.59 8.78
N ARG A 9 -12.32 4.62 8.33
CA ARG A 9 -11.88 3.45 7.59
C ARG A 9 -12.54 3.42 6.22
N VAL A 10 -11.77 3.05 5.19
CA VAL A 10 -12.22 2.73 3.83
C VAL A 10 -11.63 1.38 3.45
N GLY A 11 -12.34 0.63 2.63
CA GLY A 11 -11.91 -0.65 2.07
C GLY A 11 -12.98 -1.71 2.16
N GLU A 12 -12.99 -2.59 1.17
CA GLU A 12 -13.90 -3.71 1.03
C GLU A 12 -13.15 -5.02 1.26
N ASP A 13 -13.90 -6.04 1.73
CA ASP A 13 -13.41 -7.40 1.84
C ASP A 13 -13.06 -7.94 0.44
N ARG A 14 -11.87 -8.53 0.30
CA ARG A 14 -11.39 -9.07 -0.99
C ARG A 14 -12.26 -10.18 -1.54
N ASP A 15 -12.99 -10.90 -0.67
CA ASP A 15 -13.85 -12.02 -1.07
C ASP A 15 -15.32 -11.61 -1.21
N GLY A 16 -15.62 -10.29 -1.04
CA GLY A 16 -16.94 -9.70 -1.23
C GLY A 16 -17.96 -10.08 -0.17
N GLY A 17 -17.50 -10.70 0.92
CA GLY A 17 -18.34 -11.15 2.02
C GLY A 17 -18.46 -10.12 3.14
N ALA A 18 -19.51 -10.27 3.95
CA ALA A 18 -19.69 -9.47 5.16
C ALA A 18 -18.83 -10.00 6.33
N GLU A 19 -18.31 -11.20 6.25
CA GLU A 19 -17.61 -11.89 7.34
C GLU A 19 -16.34 -12.61 6.86
N GLY A 20 -15.20 -12.27 7.45
CA GLY A 20 -14.01 -13.11 7.48
C GLY A 20 -12.99 -12.97 6.37
N GLY A 21 -13.17 -12.09 5.42
CA GLY A 21 -12.16 -11.83 4.39
C GLY A 21 -11.13 -10.78 4.81
N GLU A 22 -9.98 -10.81 4.16
CA GLU A 22 -8.92 -9.82 4.34
C GLU A 22 -9.27 -8.51 3.61
N THR A 23 -9.10 -7.40 4.29
CA THR A 23 -9.38 -6.06 3.73
C THR A 23 -8.09 -5.25 3.62
N MET A 24 -7.81 -4.70 2.45
CA MET A 24 -6.75 -3.69 2.29
C MET A 24 -7.25 -2.33 2.80
N ALA A 25 -7.51 -2.25 4.10
CA ALA A 25 -8.11 -1.06 4.70
C ALA A 25 -7.15 0.14 4.68
N VAL A 26 -7.73 1.32 4.46
CA VAL A 26 -7.07 2.61 4.67
C VAL A 26 -7.74 3.31 5.86
N PHE A 27 -6.95 3.66 6.86
CA PHE A 27 -7.39 4.46 7.98
C PHE A 27 -6.80 5.86 7.88
N TYR A 28 -7.62 6.88 8.10
CA TYR A 28 -7.17 8.27 8.12
C TYR A 28 -7.76 9.06 9.29
N LEU A 29 -7.02 10.05 9.77
CA LEU A 29 -7.45 10.94 10.86
C LEU A 29 -8.55 11.88 10.37
N ARG A 30 -9.76 11.74 10.94
CA ARG A 30 -10.95 12.56 10.58
C ARG A 30 -10.72 14.06 10.80
N ASP A 31 -10.02 14.42 11.86
CA ASP A 31 -9.78 15.82 12.22
C ASP A 31 -8.80 16.49 11.25
N ARG A 32 -7.89 15.72 10.68
CA ARG A 32 -6.84 16.22 9.78
C ARG A 32 -7.23 16.17 8.31
N PHE A 33 -7.89 15.12 7.90
CA PHE A 33 -8.16 14.88 6.48
C PHE A 33 -9.65 14.87 6.18
N GLU A 34 -10.00 15.42 5.02
CA GLU A 34 -11.29 15.28 4.36
C GLU A 34 -11.16 14.19 3.29
N LEU A 35 -12.08 13.22 3.28
CA LEU A 35 -12.19 12.23 2.22
C LEU A 35 -12.96 12.86 1.06
N LEU A 36 -12.33 12.95 -0.11
CA LEU A 36 -12.95 13.48 -1.32
C LEU A 36 -13.54 12.37 -2.17
N ASP A 37 -12.79 11.28 -2.33
CA ASP A 37 -13.23 10.12 -3.11
C ASP A 37 -12.51 8.86 -2.61
N SER A 38 -13.05 7.68 -2.94
CA SER A 38 -12.47 6.41 -2.55
C SER A 38 -13.03 5.25 -3.36
N GLY A 39 -12.33 4.13 -3.35
CA GLY A 39 -12.83 2.90 -3.94
C GLY A 39 -11.91 1.72 -3.69
N THR A 40 -12.40 0.55 -4.09
CA THR A 40 -11.65 -0.70 -4.10
C THR A 40 -11.77 -1.33 -5.47
N PHE A 41 -10.69 -1.92 -5.97
CA PHE A 41 -10.72 -2.73 -7.19
C PHE A 41 -9.92 -4.03 -6.98
N TRP A 42 -10.31 -5.08 -7.69
CA TRP A 42 -9.65 -6.38 -7.63
C TRP A 42 -8.47 -6.44 -8.60
N ILE A 43 -7.41 -7.09 -8.16
CA ILE A 43 -6.22 -7.32 -9.00
C ILE A 43 -6.47 -8.55 -9.87
N SER A 44 -7.23 -8.34 -10.94
CA SER A 44 -7.67 -9.39 -11.86
C SER A 44 -7.97 -8.81 -13.24
N GLU A 45 -8.33 -9.69 -14.18
CA GLU A 45 -8.82 -9.34 -15.52
C GLU A 45 -10.17 -8.62 -15.48
N THR A 46 -10.89 -8.72 -14.35
CA THR A 46 -12.20 -8.08 -14.12
C THR A 46 -12.18 -7.24 -12.84
N PRO A 47 -11.44 -6.11 -12.84
CA PRO A 47 -11.10 -5.39 -11.60
C PRO A 47 -12.31 -4.76 -10.88
N ASP A 48 -13.41 -4.60 -11.56
CA ASP A 48 -14.63 -3.98 -10.99
C ASP A 48 -15.57 -5.03 -10.35
N ASN A 49 -15.16 -6.30 -10.33
CA ASN A 49 -15.91 -7.41 -9.72
C ASN A 49 -15.02 -8.21 -8.78
N VAL A 50 -15.64 -8.82 -7.75
CA VAL A 50 -14.97 -9.80 -6.88
C VAL A 50 -14.42 -10.92 -7.74
N SER A 51 -13.10 -11.00 -7.84
CA SER A 51 -12.47 -11.97 -8.75
C SER A 51 -11.01 -12.23 -8.37
N ARG A 52 -10.54 -13.42 -8.73
CA ARG A 52 -9.17 -13.84 -8.60
C ARG A 52 -8.47 -13.73 -9.94
N GLY A 53 -7.34 -12.99 -10.01
CA GLY A 53 -6.63 -12.74 -11.24
C GLY A 53 -5.57 -13.80 -11.57
N TRP A 54 -5.46 -14.14 -12.82
CA TRP A 54 -4.40 -14.99 -13.41
C TRP A 54 -4.11 -16.25 -12.59
N ASP A 55 -2.86 -16.44 -12.16
CA ASP A 55 -2.39 -17.57 -11.35
C ASP A 55 -2.39 -17.29 -9.83
N ALA A 56 -3.11 -16.26 -9.36
CA ALA A 56 -3.16 -15.90 -7.95
C ALA A 56 -3.70 -17.02 -7.07
N ALA A 57 -3.15 -17.18 -5.87
CA ALA A 57 -3.62 -18.14 -4.88
C ALA A 57 -4.96 -17.72 -4.24
N CYS A 58 -5.21 -16.40 -4.13
CA CYS A 58 -6.43 -15.83 -3.56
C CYS A 58 -6.78 -14.51 -4.24
N ASN A 59 -7.97 -13.98 -3.93
CA ASN A 59 -8.36 -12.65 -4.39
C ASN A 59 -7.41 -11.60 -3.77
N ARG A 60 -7.04 -10.60 -4.58
CA ARG A 60 -6.21 -9.47 -4.16
C ARG A 60 -6.87 -8.16 -4.58
N THR A 61 -6.76 -7.16 -3.73
CA THR A 61 -7.41 -5.87 -3.96
C THR A 61 -6.44 -4.71 -3.77
N VAL A 62 -6.86 -3.58 -4.31
CA VAL A 62 -6.29 -2.26 -4.01
C VAL A 62 -7.42 -1.39 -3.49
N THR A 63 -7.26 -0.84 -2.29
CA THR A 63 -8.12 0.23 -1.78
C THR A 63 -7.42 1.56 -1.99
N TRP A 64 -8.15 2.56 -2.47
CA TRP A 64 -7.61 3.90 -2.66
C TRP A 64 -8.51 4.96 -2.06
N VAL A 65 -7.89 6.07 -1.66
CA VAL A 65 -8.57 7.27 -1.17
C VAL A 65 -7.96 8.51 -1.81
N GLU A 66 -8.79 9.52 -2.06
CA GLU A 66 -8.39 10.89 -2.30
C GLU A 66 -8.63 11.71 -1.05
N LEU A 67 -7.58 12.27 -0.48
CA LEU A 67 -7.61 13.01 0.78
C LEU A 67 -7.16 14.46 0.57
N ARG A 68 -7.88 15.39 1.23
CA ARG A 68 -7.46 16.78 1.39
C ARG A 68 -6.97 17.01 2.81
N ASP A 69 -5.76 17.51 2.98
CA ASP A 69 -5.27 18.00 4.27
C ASP A 69 -5.97 19.32 4.60
N LYS A 70 -6.81 19.31 5.63
CA LYS A 70 -7.64 20.45 6.04
C LYS A 70 -6.82 21.68 6.44
N SER A 71 -5.58 21.49 6.87
CA SER A 71 -4.71 22.58 7.31
C SER A 71 -4.04 23.32 6.16
N SER A 72 -3.68 22.61 5.09
CA SER A 72 -2.96 23.16 3.95
C SER A 72 -3.82 23.28 2.68
N GLY A 73 -4.98 22.63 2.64
CA GLY A 73 -5.83 22.52 1.47
C GLY A 73 -5.26 21.62 0.35
N LYS A 74 -4.11 20.98 0.58
CA LYS A 74 -3.47 20.15 -0.43
C LYS A 74 -4.10 18.76 -0.51
N GLU A 75 -4.15 18.21 -1.70
CA GLU A 75 -4.77 16.93 -2.01
C GLU A 75 -3.72 15.90 -2.43
N PHE A 76 -3.97 14.65 -2.07
CA PHE A 76 -3.16 13.51 -2.49
C PHE A 76 -3.98 12.23 -2.50
N PHE A 77 -3.54 11.26 -3.28
CA PHE A 77 -4.09 9.91 -3.31
C PHE A 77 -3.22 8.96 -2.51
N TYR A 78 -3.85 8.03 -1.81
CA TYR A 78 -3.19 6.91 -1.18
C TYR A 78 -3.81 5.60 -1.67
N PHE A 79 -2.98 4.68 -2.13
CA PHE A 79 -3.34 3.34 -2.58
C PHE A 79 -2.71 2.33 -1.63
N ASN A 80 -3.52 1.38 -1.14
CA ASN A 80 -3.06 0.27 -0.29
C ASN A 80 -3.31 -1.06 -0.99
N THR A 81 -2.31 -1.93 -1.04
CA THR A 81 -2.39 -3.20 -1.77
C THR A 81 -1.62 -4.32 -1.08
N HIS A 82 -1.97 -5.55 -1.42
CA HIS A 82 -1.22 -6.75 -1.08
C HIS A 82 -1.18 -7.65 -2.32
N LEU A 83 -0.04 -7.77 -2.96
CA LEU A 83 0.13 -8.62 -4.14
C LEU A 83 0.14 -10.10 -3.76
N ASP A 84 -0.11 -10.96 -4.75
CA ASP A 84 -0.18 -12.39 -4.48
C ASP A 84 1.18 -12.99 -4.12
N HIS A 85 1.20 -13.87 -3.12
CA HIS A 85 2.41 -14.48 -2.58
C HIS A 85 2.92 -15.66 -3.43
N GLN A 86 2.08 -16.28 -4.27
CA GLN A 86 2.44 -17.44 -5.09
C GLN A 86 2.48 -17.10 -6.58
N GLY A 87 1.41 -16.49 -7.11
CA GLY A 87 1.21 -16.23 -8.53
C GLY A 87 2.23 -15.24 -9.10
N LYS A 88 3.14 -15.70 -9.93
CA LYS A 88 4.13 -14.83 -10.60
C LYS A 88 3.47 -13.95 -11.67
N ILE A 89 2.56 -14.53 -12.46
CA ILE A 89 1.83 -13.79 -13.49
C ILE A 89 0.91 -12.77 -12.80
N ALA A 90 0.23 -13.17 -11.72
CA ALA A 90 -0.65 -12.30 -10.96
C ALA A 90 0.11 -11.08 -10.38
N ARG A 91 1.36 -11.24 -9.90
CA ARG A 91 2.18 -10.11 -9.47
C ARG A 91 2.57 -9.22 -10.65
N GLU A 92 3.03 -9.79 -11.75
CA GLU A 92 3.46 -9.02 -12.92
C GLU A 92 2.31 -8.22 -13.54
N GLU A 93 1.20 -8.88 -13.85
CA GLU A 93 0.03 -8.25 -14.45
C GLU A 93 -0.69 -7.32 -13.46
N GLY A 94 -0.70 -7.70 -12.17
CA GLY A 94 -1.22 -6.88 -11.08
C GLY A 94 -0.50 -5.54 -10.97
N VAL A 95 0.81 -5.50 -11.06
CA VAL A 95 1.59 -4.25 -11.09
C VAL A 95 1.23 -3.39 -12.32
N LYS A 96 1.08 -3.99 -13.50
CA LYS A 96 0.66 -3.27 -14.72
C LYS A 96 -0.75 -2.69 -14.57
N LEU A 97 -1.67 -3.45 -13.98
CA LEU A 97 -3.03 -3.00 -13.68
C LEU A 97 -3.01 -1.83 -12.69
N ILE A 98 -2.29 -1.95 -11.57
CA ILE A 98 -2.16 -0.90 -10.55
C ILE A 98 -1.63 0.40 -11.19
N VAL A 99 -0.58 0.32 -11.99
CA VAL A 99 -0.02 1.49 -12.70
C VAL A 99 -1.06 2.13 -13.62
N THR A 100 -1.87 1.32 -14.30
CA THR A 100 -2.95 1.81 -15.18
C THR A 100 -4.05 2.49 -14.37
N LYS A 101 -4.54 1.85 -13.31
CA LYS A 101 -5.59 2.40 -12.43
C LYS A 101 -5.11 3.68 -11.71
N ILE A 102 -3.87 3.76 -11.25
CA ILE A 102 -3.30 5.00 -10.68
C ILE A 102 -3.34 6.15 -11.70
N ARG A 103 -3.04 5.89 -12.97
CA ARG A 103 -3.11 6.93 -14.01
C ARG A 103 -4.54 7.35 -14.35
N GLN A 104 -5.48 6.41 -14.33
CA GLN A 104 -6.90 6.65 -14.58
C GLN A 104 -7.54 7.45 -13.44
N ILE A 105 -7.30 7.02 -12.19
CA ILE A 105 -7.93 7.59 -11.00
C ILE A 105 -7.29 8.93 -10.63
N ALA A 106 -5.99 8.97 -10.44
CA ALA A 106 -5.28 10.15 -9.95
C ALA A 106 -4.74 11.07 -11.07
N GLY A 107 -4.85 10.66 -12.34
CA GLY A 107 -4.30 11.45 -13.47
C GLY A 107 -2.76 11.51 -13.43
N LYS A 108 -2.18 12.39 -14.23
CA LYS A 108 -0.72 12.44 -14.45
C LYS A 108 0.04 13.28 -13.42
N LYS A 109 -0.61 14.29 -12.81
CA LYS A 109 0.07 15.34 -12.01
C LYS A 109 -0.17 15.26 -10.52
N ALA A 110 -1.15 14.47 -10.06
CA ALA A 110 -1.50 14.37 -8.66
C ALA A 110 -0.35 13.81 -7.82
N ALA A 111 -0.30 14.24 -6.58
CA ALA A 111 0.49 13.62 -5.54
C ALA A 111 -0.13 12.25 -5.20
N VAL A 112 0.65 11.18 -5.29
CA VAL A 112 0.18 9.81 -5.08
C VAL A 112 1.18 9.08 -4.20
N ILE A 113 0.66 8.32 -3.24
CA ILE A 113 1.38 7.33 -2.46
C ILE A 113 0.78 5.95 -2.76
N LEU A 114 1.62 4.96 -2.94
CA LEU A 114 1.24 3.54 -2.96
C LEU A 114 2.02 2.81 -1.88
N GLY A 115 1.32 2.08 -1.03
CA GLY A 115 1.93 1.25 0.01
C GLY A 115 1.36 -0.15 0.05
N GLY A 116 2.12 -1.07 0.66
CA GLY A 116 1.68 -2.41 0.95
C GLY A 116 2.74 -3.48 0.77
N ASP A 117 2.32 -4.71 1.06
CA ASP A 117 3.11 -5.91 0.80
C ASP A 117 3.04 -6.28 -0.69
N LEU A 118 4.16 -6.16 -1.38
CA LEU A 118 4.26 -6.53 -2.80
C LEU A 118 4.74 -7.96 -3.01
N ASN A 119 4.99 -8.72 -1.95
CA ASN A 119 5.48 -10.11 -1.99
C ASN A 119 6.67 -10.30 -2.93
N THR A 120 7.51 -9.28 -3.07
CA THR A 120 8.69 -9.30 -3.94
C THR A 120 9.65 -8.17 -3.57
N SER A 121 10.94 -8.37 -3.85
CA SER A 121 11.98 -7.35 -3.66
C SER A 121 11.89 -6.24 -4.70
N ILE A 122 12.42 -5.06 -4.36
CA ILE A 122 12.42 -3.88 -5.24
C ILE A 122 13.11 -4.12 -6.59
N ASP A 123 14.11 -5.00 -6.60
CA ASP A 123 14.91 -5.33 -7.81
C ASP A 123 14.19 -6.26 -8.78
N ASN A 124 13.04 -6.81 -8.39
CA ASN A 124 12.30 -7.72 -9.25
C ASN A 124 11.83 -6.98 -10.52
N PRO A 125 12.11 -7.53 -11.72
CA PRO A 125 11.69 -6.94 -12.99
C PRO A 125 10.19 -6.63 -13.09
N HIS A 126 9.34 -7.37 -12.39
CA HIS A 126 7.88 -7.14 -12.38
C HIS A 126 7.52 -5.76 -11.81
N LEU A 127 8.34 -5.18 -10.93
CA LEU A 127 8.11 -3.83 -10.38
C LEU A 127 8.57 -2.70 -11.31
N LYS A 128 9.25 -2.98 -12.43
CA LYS A 128 9.71 -1.93 -13.36
C LYS A 128 8.63 -0.96 -13.84
N PRO A 129 7.37 -1.36 -14.16
CA PRO A 129 6.33 -0.41 -14.52
C PRO A 129 6.03 0.59 -13.38
N LEU A 130 6.07 0.12 -12.13
CA LEU A 130 5.84 0.93 -10.94
C LEU A 130 7.01 1.87 -10.64
N THR A 131 8.25 1.35 -10.60
CA THR A 131 9.46 2.15 -10.32
C THR A 131 9.76 3.18 -11.41
N ARG A 132 9.23 3.01 -12.65
CA ARG A 132 9.25 4.05 -13.69
C ARG A 132 8.21 5.15 -13.48
N LEU A 133 7.12 4.85 -12.79
CA LEU A 133 6.04 5.79 -12.52
C LEU A 133 6.25 6.58 -11.22
N MET A 134 6.80 5.92 -10.20
CA MET A 134 6.89 6.41 -8.83
C MET A 134 8.29 6.16 -8.26
N ALA A 135 8.73 7.04 -7.37
CA ALA A 135 9.97 6.87 -6.61
C ALA A 135 9.74 5.97 -5.39
N SER A 136 10.72 5.13 -5.06
CA SER A 136 10.73 4.39 -3.80
C SER A 136 11.02 5.35 -2.64
N ALA A 137 10.19 5.30 -1.60
CA ALA A 137 10.39 6.12 -0.40
C ALA A 137 11.66 5.71 0.35
N ARG A 138 11.94 4.41 0.44
CA ARG A 138 13.15 3.88 1.07
C ARG A 138 14.43 4.38 0.40
N ASP A 139 14.45 4.42 -0.93
CA ASP A 139 15.66 4.77 -1.69
C ASP A 139 15.90 6.29 -1.77
N THR A 140 14.85 7.09 -1.61
CA THR A 140 14.90 8.54 -1.85
C THR A 140 14.71 9.40 -0.61
N ALA A 141 14.33 8.80 0.53
CA ALA A 141 14.21 9.53 1.79
C ALA A 141 15.59 10.07 2.25
N ALA A 142 15.58 11.27 2.87
CA ALA A 142 16.79 11.84 3.46
C ALA A 142 17.30 11.02 4.65
N GLU A 143 16.37 10.43 5.40
CA GLU A 143 16.64 9.48 6.48
C GLU A 143 15.95 8.16 6.13
N THR A 144 16.70 7.06 6.12
CA THR A 144 16.17 5.73 5.75
C THR A 144 16.89 4.62 6.50
N ASP A 145 16.27 3.44 6.53
CA ASP A 145 16.89 2.19 6.98
C ASP A 145 16.85 1.13 5.87
N GLN A 146 17.60 0.04 6.09
CA GLN A 146 17.66 -1.12 5.18
C GLN A 146 17.20 -2.40 5.89
N LYS A 147 16.39 -2.27 6.95
CA LYS A 147 15.87 -3.40 7.71
C LYS A 147 14.87 -4.20 6.89
N GLY A 148 14.83 -5.51 7.12
CA GLY A 148 13.80 -6.38 6.57
C GLY A 148 12.41 -5.98 7.05
N THR A 149 11.41 -6.28 6.27
CA THR A 149 10.00 -6.02 6.63
C THR A 149 9.25 -7.30 6.96
N PHE A 150 9.71 -8.46 6.48
CA PHE A 150 9.15 -9.76 6.81
C PHE A 150 9.98 -10.44 7.90
N ASN A 151 9.36 -10.75 9.05
CA ASN A 151 9.99 -11.40 10.19
C ASN A 151 9.54 -12.87 10.38
N GLY A 152 8.41 -13.27 9.78
CA GLY A 152 7.85 -14.62 9.88
C GLY A 152 7.63 -15.07 11.33
N PHE A 153 7.20 -14.17 12.21
CA PHE A 153 7.10 -14.39 13.67
C PHE A 153 8.44 -14.86 14.28
N GLY A 154 9.56 -14.26 13.83
CA GLY A 154 10.91 -14.58 14.29
C GLY A 154 11.57 -15.75 13.60
N SER A 155 10.96 -16.36 12.60
CA SER A 155 11.54 -17.47 11.83
C SER A 155 12.28 -17.03 10.56
N ALA A 156 12.05 -15.81 10.09
CA ALA A 156 12.67 -15.28 8.88
C ALA A 156 13.92 -14.44 9.19
N PRO A 157 14.91 -14.37 8.27
CA PRO A 157 16.02 -13.44 8.39
C PRO A 157 15.51 -11.99 8.24
N ASP A 158 16.11 -11.06 9.00
CA ASP A 158 15.79 -9.64 9.05
C ASP A 158 16.18 -8.83 7.80
N THR A 159 16.52 -9.52 6.72
CA THR A 159 16.96 -8.94 5.44
C THR A 159 15.89 -8.99 4.35
N ILE A 160 14.76 -9.67 4.59
CA ILE A 160 13.71 -9.84 3.59
C ILE A 160 12.82 -8.58 3.56
N ILE A 161 12.82 -7.88 2.44
CA ILE A 161 12.02 -6.68 2.21
C ILE A 161 10.92 -7.00 1.20
N LEU A 162 9.67 -7.04 1.65
CA LEU A 162 8.48 -7.29 0.84
C LEU A 162 7.52 -6.10 0.83
N ASP A 163 7.58 -5.26 1.87
CA ASP A 163 6.73 -4.10 2.04
C ASP A 163 7.40 -2.85 1.53
N HIS A 164 6.68 -2.11 0.71
CA HIS A 164 7.21 -0.95 0.01
C HIS A 164 6.27 0.26 0.12
N LEU A 165 6.85 1.45 0.12
CA LEU A 165 6.15 2.72 -0.07
C LEU A 165 6.74 3.43 -1.29
N PHE A 166 5.88 3.76 -2.22
CA PHE A 166 6.20 4.54 -3.42
C PHE A 166 5.45 5.85 -3.41
N TYR A 167 6.03 6.86 -4.04
CA TYR A 167 5.36 8.16 -4.17
C TYR A 167 5.70 8.85 -5.48
N ARG A 168 4.82 9.78 -5.92
CA ARG A 168 5.05 10.65 -7.08
C ARG A 168 4.34 11.99 -6.90
N GLY A 169 4.61 12.93 -7.82
CA GLY A 169 4.02 14.26 -7.82
C GLY A 169 4.87 15.28 -7.04
N ARG A 170 4.27 16.42 -6.69
CA ARG A 170 4.95 17.46 -5.89
C ARG A 170 5.01 17.04 -4.43
N MET A 171 5.80 16.02 -4.15
CA MET A 171 5.95 15.43 -2.83
C MET A 171 7.44 15.19 -2.55
N LYS A 172 7.85 15.35 -1.31
CA LYS A 172 9.21 15.02 -0.87
C LYS A 172 9.16 14.07 0.33
N CYS A 173 9.75 12.90 0.18
CA CYS A 173 9.96 11.98 1.29
C CYS A 173 11.12 12.48 2.16
N ARG A 174 10.86 12.67 3.46
CA ARG A 174 11.84 13.13 4.45
C ARG A 174 12.46 11.97 5.18
N LYS A 175 11.63 11.00 5.54
CA LYS A 175 12.04 9.85 6.32
C LYS A 175 11.27 8.61 5.86
N PHE A 176 11.96 7.49 5.81
CA PHE A 176 11.41 6.14 5.74
C PHE A 176 11.90 5.37 6.94
N VAL A 177 11.07 4.54 7.53
CA VAL A 177 11.44 3.73 8.69
C VAL A 177 10.67 2.42 8.74
N THR A 178 11.37 1.34 9.08
CA THR A 178 10.78 0.05 9.47
C THR A 178 10.57 0.07 10.99
N LEU A 179 9.33 -0.15 11.42
CA LEU A 179 8.93 -0.07 12.82
C LEU A 179 9.09 -1.44 13.49
N ASP A 180 10.30 -1.75 13.91
CA ASP A 180 10.69 -3.02 14.55
C ASP A 180 10.81 -2.92 16.08
N GLY A 181 10.13 -1.95 16.68
CA GLY A 181 10.16 -1.69 18.11
C GLY A 181 9.39 -2.72 18.95
N ASP A 182 9.55 -2.61 20.27
CA ASP A 182 8.75 -3.36 21.22
C ASP A 182 7.36 -2.73 21.36
N TYR A 183 6.33 -3.51 21.03
CA TYR A 183 4.92 -3.13 21.12
C TYR A 183 4.17 -3.90 22.23
N GLY A 184 4.88 -4.46 23.20
CA GLY A 184 4.29 -5.26 24.29
C GLY A 184 3.97 -6.70 23.90
N ALA A 185 4.39 -7.12 22.72
CA ALA A 185 4.33 -8.51 22.24
C ALA A 185 5.60 -8.78 21.42
N PRO A 186 6.07 -10.05 21.40
CA PRO A 186 7.26 -10.40 20.61
C PRO A 186 7.12 -10.04 19.12
N TYR A 187 5.94 -10.26 18.56
CA TYR A 187 5.58 -9.89 17.19
C TYR A 187 4.10 -9.52 17.14
N ILE A 188 3.77 -8.35 16.61
CA ILE A 188 2.39 -7.91 16.35
C ILE A 188 1.85 -8.43 15.02
N SER A 189 2.75 -8.86 14.13
CA SER A 189 2.49 -9.43 12.81
C SER A 189 3.74 -10.17 12.36
N ASP A 190 3.64 -11.02 11.35
CA ASP A 190 4.77 -11.62 10.62
C ASP A 190 5.50 -10.62 9.71
N HIS A 191 4.98 -9.40 9.59
CA HIS A 191 5.64 -8.26 8.98
C HIS A 191 5.82 -7.12 10.00
N TYR A 192 6.90 -6.36 9.83
CA TYR A 192 7.07 -5.09 10.52
C TYR A 192 6.35 -3.97 9.75
N PRO A 193 5.60 -3.09 10.43
CA PRO A 193 5.03 -1.92 9.80
C PRO A 193 6.13 -1.03 9.21
N ILE A 194 5.84 -0.41 8.07
CA ILE A 194 6.70 0.62 7.47
C ILE A 194 6.01 1.97 7.49
N ALA A 195 6.78 3.03 7.63
CA ALA A 195 6.25 4.38 7.64
C ALA A 195 7.11 5.34 6.83
N MET A 196 6.48 6.38 6.29
CA MET A 196 7.18 7.50 5.69
C MET A 196 6.67 8.85 6.21
N VAL A 197 7.58 9.80 6.34
CA VAL A 197 7.27 11.20 6.60
C VAL A 197 7.50 11.99 5.31
N PHE A 198 6.47 12.70 4.87
CA PHE A 198 6.51 13.43 3.62
C PHE A 198 5.96 14.86 3.75
N THR A 199 6.32 15.71 2.80
CA THR A 199 5.74 17.03 2.59
C THR A 199 5.12 17.11 1.20
N LEU A 200 3.90 17.66 1.12
CA LEU A 200 3.21 18.02 -0.11
C LEU A 200 3.63 19.42 -0.60
#